data_cecf1bf08aaf3ba10e4600bf7510d992
#
_entry.id   cecf1bf08aaf3ba10e4600bf7510d992
#
_cell.length_a   1.000
_cell.length_b   1.000
_cell.length_c   1.000
_cell.angle_alpha   90.00
_cell.angle_beta   90.00
_cell.angle_gamma   90.00
#
_symmetry.space_group_name_H-M   'P 1'
#
loop_
_entity.id
_entity.type
_entity.pdbx_description
1 polymer ?
#
loop_
_entity_poly.entity_id
_entity_poly.type
_entity_poly.pdbx_seq_one_letter_code
_entity_poly.pdbx_strand_id
1 'polypeptide(L)'
;PKQLLRIAKDPNKMLVVIDPRLSETAKIANVHLRVRPGTDTLLMRAMISIILREGWENKNYIANQTSGLDDIKDLFLNFDARAAIKTCNLDFDQVKDICQQFATRKSCLRYDLGLLMNRHSAVSSYLSGVLLTLCGRIGVRGGNVFHGALMPLGTHSDERDPKAMRTVATDFPPIMGYYPPNAMPEEILSDHPERLRAVYVSGANPLRSYADTTAYEKAFDRLDLLVTAEMAMTETAALSHYVLPSRSGYESWDGTFFPMTYPGIHFQMRRPIIEPDGEQLELGEIHLRLADKLGLIPPIPDRLYQAAGESRAAFGQALMEYAMTEPKAMKAMPFVVGKTLGKAMGSVHLAALWGLLQVTPQSFQKSAARVGFAPGASLGEEIFQKIMDHPEGIWVGQVDAENNLAEIKTEDKKINLFIPELLDELKSIDAPQEEAALVLPSEYPLLLMAGRHMSMNANTLMRDPSWHKGKRACTLAMHPDDAAFLNLKDGQQVRVTTQAGREEIELEVTDTAHRGHVVFPHGFGLVYNGIKYGANVNRLTKNTHRDQFGTPLHRYVPCRVEAV
;
A
#
# COMPACT_ATOMS: atom_id res chain seq x y z
N PRO A 1 -17.20 -5.20 4.71
CA PRO A 1 -18.58 -4.91 4.28
C PRO A 1 -19.59 -4.91 5.43
N LYS A 2 -19.66 -5.99 6.26
CA LYS A 2 -20.67 -6.10 7.34
C LYS A 2 -20.59 -4.96 8.37
N GLN A 3 -19.42 -4.47 8.72
CA GLN A 3 -19.24 -3.36 9.66
C GLN A 3 -19.77 -2.03 9.10
N LEU A 4 -19.44 -1.71 7.83
CA LEU A 4 -19.93 -0.49 7.18
C LEU A 4 -21.45 -0.50 7.07
N LEU A 5 -22.06 -1.65 6.74
CA LEU A 5 -23.51 -1.79 6.71
C LEU A 5 -24.14 -1.60 8.10
N ARG A 6 -23.49 -2.06 9.18
CA ARG A 6 -23.95 -1.81 10.56
C ARG A 6 -23.88 -0.33 10.91
N ILE A 7 -22.80 0.37 10.49
CA ILE A 7 -22.67 1.82 10.69
C ILE A 7 -23.80 2.55 9.96
N ALA A 8 -24.02 2.25 8.68
CA ALA A 8 -25.03 2.90 7.86
C ALA A 8 -26.48 2.68 8.36
N LYS A 9 -26.75 1.55 9.01
CA LYS A 9 -28.07 1.21 9.56
C LYS A 9 -28.31 1.71 10.98
N ASP A 10 -27.28 2.15 11.69
CA ASP A 10 -27.38 2.66 13.05
C ASP A 10 -27.84 4.13 13.01
N PRO A 11 -29.03 4.47 13.57
CA PRO A 11 -29.58 5.83 13.51
C PRO A 11 -28.70 6.88 14.20
N ASN A 12 -27.80 6.44 15.09
CA ASN A 12 -26.87 7.33 15.81
C ASN A 12 -25.53 7.51 15.09
N LYS A 13 -25.36 6.89 13.92
CA LYS A 13 -24.11 6.94 13.14
C LYS A 13 -24.39 7.44 11.73
N MET A 14 -23.35 7.92 11.09
CA MET A 14 -23.42 8.35 9.70
C MET A 14 -22.21 7.80 8.94
N LEU A 15 -22.48 7.15 7.82
CA LEU A 15 -21.48 6.75 6.83
C LEU A 15 -21.53 7.75 5.68
N VAL A 16 -20.49 8.55 5.54
CA VAL A 16 -20.27 9.42 4.37
C VAL A 16 -19.27 8.75 3.44
N VAL A 17 -19.58 8.69 2.16
CA VAL A 17 -18.66 8.20 1.12
C VAL A 17 -18.42 9.31 0.11
N ILE A 18 -17.14 9.63 -0.11
CA ILE A 18 -16.68 10.58 -1.14
C ILE A 18 -16.05 9.73 -2.24
N ASP A 19 -16.70 9.64 -3.39
CA ASP A 19 -16.28 8.77 -4.51
C ASP A 19 -16.94 9.28 -5.79
N PRO A 20 -16.21 9.48 -6.90
CA PRO A 20 -16.83 9.82 -8.17
C PRO A 20 -17.75 8.71 -8.72
N ARG A 21 -17.48 7.46 -8.32
CA ARG A 21 -18.26 6.29 -8.73
C ARG A 21 -19.32 5.92 -7.67
N LEU A 22 -20.48 5.47 -8.11
CA LEU A 22 -21.46 4.84 -7.23
C LEU A 22 -21.00 3.40 -6.89
N SER A 23 -19.97 3.32 -6.03
CA SER A 23 -19.38 2.06 -5.57
C SER A 23 -20.32 1.31 -4.62
N GLU A 24 -20.01 0.03 -4.34
CA GLU A 24 -20.78 -0.80 -3.41
C GLU A 24 -20.86 -0.19 -1.99
N THR A 25 -19.84 0.56 -1.60
CA THR A 25 -19.85 1.28 -0.33
C THR A 25 -20.70 2.54 -0.43
N ALA A 26 -20.65 3.26 -1.56
CA ALA A 26 -21.49 4.43 -1.80
C ALA A 26 -22.99 4.08 -1.82
N LYS A 27 -23.36 2.91 -2.37
CA LYS A 27 -24.76 2.42 -2.40
C LYS A 27 -25.37 2.19 -1.01
N ILE A 28 -24.56 1.91 0.00
CA ILE A 28 -25.03 1.69 1.37
C ILE A 28 -24.79 2.90 2.29
N ALA A 29 -24.14 3.95 1.79
CA ALA A 29 -23.83 5.15 2.57
C ALA A 29 -25.08 5.95 2.92
N ASN A 30 -25.06 6.65 4.07
CA ASN A 30 -26.09 7.62 4.41
C ASN A 30 -26.00 8.88 3.54
N VAL A 31 -24.75 9.26 3.18
CA VAL A 31 -24.47 10.36 2.26
C VAL A 31 -23.39 9.93 1.28
N HIS A 32 -23.65 10.11 -0.02
CA HIS A 32 -22.67 9.94 -1.08
C HIS A 32 -22.36 11.31 -1.70
N LEU A 33 -21.15 11.80 -1.49
CA LEU A 33 -20.61 12.97 -2.19
C LEU A 33 -19.97 12.49 -3.48
N ARG A 34 -20.68 12.63 -4.61
CA ARG A 34 -20.22 12.24 -5.93
C ARG A 34 -19.29 13.32 -6.50
N VAL A 35 -18.08 13.38 -5.95
CA VAL A 35 -17.07 14.39 -6.26
C VAL A 35 -16.63 14.32 -7.73
N ARG A 36 -16.35 15.49 -8.34
CA ARG A 36 -15.74 15.53 -9.68
C ARG A 36 -14.36 14.85 -9.62
N PRO A 37 -14.04 13.89 -10.54
CA PRO A 37 -12.75 13.20 -10.55
C PRO A 37 -11.58 14.17 -10.55
N GLY A 38 -10.59 13.93 -9.67
CA GLY A 38 -9.38 14.73 -9.56
C GLY A 38 -9.48 15.96 -8.64
N THR A 39 -10.62 16.18 -7.95
CA THR A 39 -10.80 17.35 -7.06
C THR A 39 -10.80 17.00 -5.57
N ASP A 40 -10.40 15.79 -5.20
CA ASP A 40 -10.39 15.33 -3.80
C ASP A 40 -9.57 16.24 -2.89
N THR A 41 -8.39 16.67 -3.34
CA THR A 41 -7.48 17.55 -2.59
C THR A 41 -8.08 18.93 -2.39
N LEU A 42 -8.71 19.47 -3.44
CA LEU A 42 -9.43 20.74 -3.38
C LEU A 42 -10.58 20.70 -2.37
N LEU A 43 -11.35 19.60 -2.36
CA LEU A 43 -12.42 19.38 -1.39
C LEU A 43 -11.88 19.32 0.04
N MET A 44 -10.80 18.58 0.30
CA MET A 44 -10.22 18.50 1.65
C MET A 44 -9.69 19.86 2.12
N ARG A 45 -9.06 20.64 1.25
CA ARG A 45 -8.64 22.01 1.57
C ARG A 45 -9.84 22.87 1.95
N ALA A 46 -10.95 22.76 1.20
CA ALA A 46 -12.20 23.47 1.51
C ALA A 46 -12.81 23.04 2.85
N MET A 47 -12.84 21.74 3.15
CA MET A 47 -13.34 21.23 4.44
C MET A 47 -12.52 21.76 5.61
N ILE A 48 -11.20 21.78 5.52
CA ILE A 48 -10.31 22.36 6.54
C ILE A 48 -10.59 23.86 6.71
N SER A 49 -10.75 24.61 5.61
CA SER A 49 -11.08 26.04 5.62
C SER A 49 -12.39 26.29 6.36
N ILE A 50 -13.45 25.51 6.08
CA ILE A 50 -14.74 25.62 6.74
C ILE A 50 -14.61 25.38 8.25
N ILE A 51 -13.94 24.31 8.66
CA ILE A 51 -13.78 23.94 10.08
C ILE A 51 -13.07 25.07 10.85
N LEU A 52 -12.01 25.63 10.29
CA LEU A 52 -11.25 26.71 10.93
C LEU A 52 -12.04 28.04 11.00
N ARG A 53 -12.80 28.39 9.94
CA ARG A 53 -13.62 29.62 9.90
C ARG A 53 -14.81 29.57 10.83
N GLU A 54 -15.42 28.40 10.97
CA GLU A 54 -16.56 28.19 11.86
C GLU A 54 -16.14 27.93 13.32
N GLY A 55 -14.83 27.80 13.59
CA GLY A 55 -14.29 27.56 14.94
C GLY A 55 -14.63 26.17 15.50
N TRP A 56 -14.78 25.15 14.64
CA TRP A 56 -15.13 23.77 15.04
C TRP A 56 -13.91 22.91 15.34
N GLU A 57 -12.71 23.46 15.21
CA GLU A 57 -11.47 22.75 15.54
C GLU A 57 -11.37 22.45 17.04
N ASN A 58 -10.70 21.35 17.40
CA ASN A 58 -10.44 20.98 18.78
C ASN A 58 -9.23 21.74 19.33
N LYS A 59 -9.46 22.97 19.85
CA LYS A 59 -8.41 23.87 20.33
C LYS A 59 -7.52 23.25 21.42
N ASN A 60 -8.12 22.50 22.34
CA ASN A 60 -7.37 21.84 23.41
C ASN A 60 -6.44 20.75 22.88
N TYR A 61 -6.92 19.94 21.94
CA TYR A 61 -6.10 18.91 21.30
C TYR A 61 -4.95 19.56 20.52
N ILE A 62 -5.22 20.57 19.73
CA ILE A 62 -4.23 21.31 18.94
C ILE A 62 -3.13 21.88 19.84
N ALA A 63 -3.48 22.60 20.89
CA ALA A 63 -2.52 23.23 21.81
C ALA A 63 -1.58 22.21 22.48
N ASN A 64 -2.10 21.02 22.82
CA ASN A 64 -1.32 20.03 23.57
C ASN A 64 -0.60 18.99 22.69
N GLN A 65 -1.15 18.67 21.51
CA GLN A 65 -0.69 17.51 20.72
C GLN A 65 -0.08 17.89 19.38
N THR A 66 -0.04 19.19 19.01
CA THR A 66 0.44 19.60 17.69
C THR A 66 1.48 20.71 17.77
N SER A 67 2.21 20.89 16.67
CA SER A 67 3.08 22.04 16.39
C SER A 67 2.89 22.49 14.93
N GLY A 68 3.25 23.74 14.61
CA GLY A 68 3.28 24.26 13.25
C GLY A 68 1.93 24.64 12.64
N LEU A 69 0.83 24.71 13.41
CA LEU A 69 -0.47 25.16 12.87
C LEU A 69 -0.43 26.62 12.43
N ASP A 70 0.20 27.51 13.21
CA ASP A 70 0.23 28.94 12.91
C ASP A 70 0.96 29.23 11.59
N ASP A 71 1.91 28.39 11.20
CA ASP A 71 2.67 28.51 9.95
C ASP A 71 1.85 28.17 8.69
N ILE A 72 0.76 27.43 8.84
CA ILE A 72 -0.07 26.98 7.71
C ILE A 72 -1.53 27.50 7.75
N LYS A 73 -1.98 28.02 8.88
CA LYS A 73 -3.38 28.38 9.12
C LYS A 73 -3.93 29.35 8.08
N ASP A 74 -3.14 30.35 7.68
CA ASP A 74 -3.55 31.36 6.72
C ASP A 74 -3.80 30.78 5.31
N LEU A 75 -3.17 29.66 4.96
CA LEU A 75 -3.42 28.95 3.69
C LEU A 75 -4.87 28.42 3.59
N PHE A 76 -5.54 28.26 4.73
CA PHE A 76 -6.93 27.81 4.81
C PHE A 76 -7.90 28.94 5.11
N LEU A 77 -7.54 29.89 5.98
CA LEU A 77 -8.41 31.02 6.32
C LEU A 77 -8.62 31.98 5.12
N ASN A 78 -7.60 32.15 4.27
CA ASN A 78 -7.67 33.01 3.08
C ASN A 78 -8.12 32.25 1.81
N PHE A 79 -8.66 31.05 1.97
CA PHE A 79 -9.06 30.16 0.87
C PHE A 79 -10.57 30.27 0.57
N ASP A 80 -10.95 30.36 -0.72
CA ASP A 80 -12.36 30.39 -1.12
C ASP A 80 -12.95 28.95 -1.17
N ALA A 81 -13.42 28.49 -0.02
CA ALA A 81 -14.03 27.17 0.11
C ALA A 81 -15.32 27.01 -0.70
N ARG A 82 -16.08 28.12 -0.93
CA ARG A 82 -17.34 28.06 -1.68
C ARG A 82 -17.06 27.85 -3.18
N ALA A 83 -16.13 28.57 -3.74
CA ALA A 83 -15.68 28.37 -5.12
C ALA A 83 -15.09 26.97 -5.31
N ALA A 84 -14.26 26.50 -4.37
CA ALA A 84 -13.67 25.17 -4.40
C ALA A 84 -14.71 24.04 -4.41
N ILE A 85 -15.73 24.10 -3.54
CA ILE A 85 -16.78 23.08 -3.49
C ILE A 85 -17.62 23.09 -4.78
N LYS A 86 -17.86 24.26 -5.37
CA LYS A 86 -18.51 24.37 -6.68
C LYS A 86 -17.69 23.68 -7.79
N THR A 87 -16.37 23.88 -7.83
CA THR A 87 -15.46 23.18 -8.75
C THR A 87 -15.47 21.65 -8.55
N CYS A 88 -15.67 21.20 -7.29
CA CYS A 88 -15.86 19.78 -6.96
C CYS A 88 -17.23 19.22 -7.41
N ASN A 89 -18.12 20.06 -7.97
CA ASN A 89 -19.49 19.71 -8.36
C ASN A 89 -20.33 19.21 -7.15
N LEU A 90 -20.18 19.86 -6.00
CA LEU A 90 -20.87 19.52 -4.76
C LEU A 90 -21.68 20.72 -4.23
N ASP A 91 -22.66 20.42 -3.39
CA ASP A 91 -23.44 21.43 -2.67
C ASP A 91 -22.67 21.91 -1.43
N PHE A 92 -22.56 23.23 -1.27
CA PHE A 92 -21.80 23.85 -0.19
C PHE A 92 -22.41 23.57 1.19
N ASP A 93 -23.73 23.67 1.31
CA ASP A 93 -24.40 23.54 2.62
C ASP A 93 -24.37 22.08 3.07
N GLN A 94 -24.47 21.12 2.14
CA GLN A 94 -24.28 19.71 2.43
C GLN A 94 -22.85 19.42 2.92
N VAL A 95 -21.83 19.94 2.25
CA VAL A 95 -20.43 19.75 2.68
C VAL A 95 -20.17 20.42 4.02
N LYS A 96 -20.74 21.62 4.25
CA LYS A 96 -20.63 22.34 5.53
C LYS A 96 -21.25 21.54 6.68
N ASP A 97 -22.43 20.94 6.50
CA ASP A 97 -23.05 20.07 7.49
C ASP A 97 -22.17 18.86 7.82
N ILE A 98 -21.61 18.22 6.80
CA ILE A 98 -20.67 17.10 6.99
C ILE A 98 -19.43 17.54 7.78
N CYS A 99 -18.85 18.71 7.50
CA CYS A 99 -17.72 19.27 8.24
C CYS A 99 -18.07 19.46 9.72
N GLN A 100 -19.24 20.02 10.00
CA GLN A 100 -19.71 20.21 11.38
C GLN A 100 -19.86 18.89 12.11
N GLN A 101 -20.53 17.91 11.51
CA GLN A 101 -20.72 16.60 12.11
C GLN A 101 -19.38 15.85 12.30
N PHE A 102 -18.47 15.94 11.34
CA PHE A 102 -17.14 15.34 11.43
C PHE A 102 -16.32 15.96 12.57
N ALA A 103 -16.33 17.26 12.71
CA ALA A 103 -15.57 17.97 13.72
C ALA A 103 -16.14 17.80 15.14
N THR A 104 -17.47 17.83 15.30
CA THR A 104 -18.13 17.86 16.62
C THR A 104 -18.48 16.48 17.18
N ARG A 105 -18.63 15.45 16.33
CA ARG A 105 -18.92 14.07 16.74
C ARG A 105 -17.67 13.22 16.76
N LYS A 106 -17.70 12.04 17.42
CA LYS A 106 -16.64 11.03 17.28
C LYS A 106 -16.64 10.53 15.84
N SER A 107 -15.53 10.72 15.14
CA SER A 107 -15.40 10.44 13.72
C SER A 107 -14.04 9.84 13.39
N CYS A 108 -13.99 9.07 12.31
CA CYS A 108 -12.76 8.57 11.72
C CYS A 108 -12.80 8.76 10.21
N LEU A 109 -11.64 8.84 9.60
CA LEU A 109 -11.46 8.96 8.16
C LEU A 109 -10.70 7.73 7.66
N ARG A 110 -11.20 7.12 6.59
CA ARG A 110 -10.46 6.15 5.81
C ARG A 110 -10.36 6.62 4.37
N TYR A 111 -9.17 6.59 3.83
CA TYR A 111 -8.90 6.83 2.42
C TYR A 111 -8.22 5.60 1.80
N ASP A 112 -8.31 5.47 0.49
CA ASP A 112 -7.77 4.32 -0.26
C ASP A 112 -7.07 4.82 -1.53
N LEU A 113 -6.60 3.90 -2.35
CA LEU A 113 -5.83 4.15 -3.58
C LEU A 113 -6.53 5.10 -4.57
N GLY A 114 -7.86 5.25 -4.50
CA GLY A 114 -8.61 6.25 -5.27
C GLY A 114 -8.10 7.67 -5.03
N LEU A 115 -7.81 8.00 -3.79
CA LEU A 115 -7.22 9.27 -3.38
C LEU A 115 -5.70 9.29 -3.59
N LEU A 116 -5.01 8.23 -3.13
CA LEU A 116 -3.54 8.18 -3.05
C LEU A 116 -2.85 7.99 -4.40
N MET A 117 -3.58 7.69 -5.48
CA MET A 117 -3.03 7.56 -6.84
C MET A 117 -3.70 8.53 -7.82
N ASN A 118 -4.26 9.61 -7.29
CA ASN A 118 -4.90 10.69 -8.01
C ASN A 118 -4.00 11.93 -8.02
N ARG A 119 -4.45 13.01 -8.66
CA ARG A 119 -3.75 14.32 -8.63
C ARG A 119 -3.48 14.74 -7.19
N HIS A 120 -2.34 15.36 -6.98
CA HIS A 120 -1.91 15.86 -5.67
C HIS A 120 -1.86 14.78 -4.57
N SER A 121 -1.41 13.59 -4.90
CA SER A 121 -1.41 12.41 -4.01
C SER A 121 -0.80 12.69 -2.63
N ALA A 122 0.41 13.21 -2.58
CA ALA A 122 1.09 13.51 -1.32
C ALA A 122 0.38 14.58 -0.50
N VAL A 123 -0.09 15.66 -1.16
CA VAL A 123 -0.87 16.73 -0.50
C VAL A 123 -2.22 16.20 0.00
N SER A 124 -2.86 15.29 -0.74
CA SER A 124 -4.09 14.62 -0.30
C SER A 124 -3.89 13.84 0.99
N SER A 125 -2.81 13.09 1.09
CA SER A 125 -2.44 12.34 2.31
C SER A 125 -2.19 13.29 3.49
N TYR A 126 -1.41 14.35 3.24
CA TYR A 126 -1.13 15.39 4.24
C TYR A 126 -2.41 16.08 4.74
N LEU A 127 -3.27 16.55 3.85
CA LEU A 127 -4.53 17.22 4.24
C LEU A 127 -5.48 16.29 4.99
N SER A 128 -5.48 14.99 4.69
CA SER A 128 -6.22 14.00 5.48
C SER A 128 -5.72 13.96 6.93
N GLY A 129 -4.40 14.02 7.14
CA GLY A 129 -3.77 14.13 8.46
C GLY A 129 -4.12 15.44 9.17
N VAL A 130 -4.04 16.58 8.46
CA VAL A 130 -4.41 17.89 8.99
C VAL A 130 -5.87 17.93 9.42
N LEU A 131 -6.79 17.45 8.58
CA LEU A 131 -8.22 17.39 8.88
C LEU A 131 -8.52 16.58 10.16
N LEU A 132 -7.95 15.40 10.27
CA LEU A 132 -8.08 14.55 11.47
C LEU A 132 -7.50 15.22 12.71
N THR A 133 -6.34 15.85 12.58
CA THR A 133 -5.61 16.51 13.68
C THR A 133 -6.37 17.73 14.21
N LEU A 134 -6.86 18.59 13.32
CA LEU A 134 -7.66 19.75 13.69
C LEU A 134 -8.92 19.36 14.48
N CYS A 135 -9.54 18.24 14.11
CA CYS A 135 -10.72 17.71 14.81
C CYS A 135 -10.38 16.89 16.07
N GLY A 136 -9.08 16.70 16.40
CA GLY A 136 -8.65 15.87 17.54
C GLY A 136 -9.01 14.39 17.36
N ARG A 137 -8.79 13.84 16.16
CA ARG A 137 -9.21 12.47 15.80
C ARG A 137 -8.05 11.50 15.61
N ILE A 138 -6.81 11.90 15.87
CA ILE A 138 -5.64 11.01 15.80
C ILE A 138 -5.29 10.52 17.21
N GLY A 139 -5.00 9.23 17.34
CA GLY A 139 -4.54 8.60 18.57
C GLY A 139 -5.57 8.58 19.71
N VAL A 140 -6.85 8.74 19.38
CA VAL A 140 -7.95 8.77 20.35
C VAL A 140 -8.98 7.68 20.07
N ARG A 141 -9.59 7.15 21.12
CA ARG A 141 -10.64 6.14 21.00
C ARG A 141 -11.86 6.68 20.23
N GLY A 142 -12.19 6.04 19.12
CA GLY A 142 -13.29 6.46 18.23
C GLY A 142 -12.85 7.41 17.12
N GLY A 143 -11.54 7.65 16.98
CA GLY A 143 -10.90 8.32 15.85
C GLY A 143 -9.99 7.37 15.07
N ASN A 144 -9.00 7.93 14.39
CA ASN A 144 -7.91 7.19 13.76
C ASN A 144 -6.82 6.91 14.79
N VAL A 145 -6.30 5.68 14.82
CA VAL A 145 -5.39 5.21 15.85
C VAL A 145 -4.14 4.60 15.24
N PHE A 146 -3.04 4.66 15.97
CA PHE A 146 -1.85 3.87 15.66
C PHE A 146 -2.15 2.42 16.03
N HIS A 147 -2.07 1.54 15.04
CA HIS A 147 -2.30 0.11 15.23
C HIS A 147 -1.04 -0.58 15.73
N GLY A 148 -1.20 -1.76 16.31
CA GLY A 148 -0.08 -2.63 16.67
C GLY A 148 0.22 -3.65 15.59
N ALA A 149 1.45 -4.14 15.61
CA ALA A 149 1.92 -5.25 14.78
C ALA A 149 2.87 -6.13 15.60
N LEU A 150 3.04 -7.40 15.20
CA LEU A 150 4.04 -8.27 15.82
C LEU A 150 5.44 -7.68 15.63
N MET A 151 5.69 -7.08 14.49
CA MET A 151 6.91 -6.36 14.16
C MET A 151 6.58 -5.17 13.24
N PRO A 152 7.39 -4.10 13.28
CA PRO A 152 7.21 -2.97 12.39
C PRO A 152 7.43 -3.41 10.92
N LEU A 153 6.56 -2.93 10.04
CA LEU A 153 6.73 -3.07 8.60
C LEU A 153 7.53 -1.87 8.09
N GLY A 154 8.72 -2.12 7.58
CA GLY A 154 9.63 -1.08 7.09
C GLY A 154 10.54 -0.50 8.18
N THR A 155 11.52 0.25 7.73
CA THR A 155 12.51 0.94 8.57
C THR A 155 12.21 2.42 8.60
N HIS A 156 12.64 3.10 9.66
CA HIS A 156 12.64 4.57 9.65
C HIS A 156 13.64 5.06 8.60
N SER A 157 13.23 6.00 7.78
CA SER A 157 14.09 6.77 6.89
C SER A 157 13.87 8.26 7.14
N ASP A 158 14.95 9.02 7.10
CA ASP A 158 14.89 10.48 7.10
C ASP A 158 15.19 10.95 5.68
N GLU A 159 14.16 11.36 4.97
CA GLU A 159 14.26 11.82 3.57
C GLU A 159 15.07 13.12 3.46
N ARG A 160 15.24 13.84 4.57
CA ARG A 160 16.03 15.07 4.68
C ARG A 160 17.49 14.79 5.03
N ASP A 161 17.87 13.56 5.39
CA ASP A 161 19.26 13.21 5.66
C ASP A 161 20.08 13.32 4.35
N PRO A 162 21.06 14.24 4.28
CA PRO A 162 21.90 14.39 3.09
C PRO A 162 22.80 13.17 2.81
N LYS A 163 22.92 12.25 3.78
CA LYS A 163 23.65 10.98 3.64
C LYS A 163 22.76 9.83 3.19
N ALA A 164 21.44 10.03 3.10
CA ALA A 164 20.54 9.01 2.58
C ALA A 164 20.92 8.66 1.13
N MET A 165 21.10 7.38 0.85
CA MET A 165 21.39 6.92 -0.50
C MET A 165 20.18 7.22 -1.39
N ARG A 166 20.40 7.95 -2.48
CA ARG A 166 19.37 8.31 -3.44
C ARG A 166 19.53 7.49 -4.72
N THR A 167 18.46 7.36 -5.49
CA THR A 167 18.50 6.73 -6.80
C THR A 167 19.34 7.57 -7.77
N VAL A 168 20.12 6.92 -8.64
CA VAL A 168 21.18 7.59 -9.41
C VAL A 168 20.69 8.39 -10.62
N ALA A 169 19.56 8.01 -11.21
CA ALA A 169 18.99 8.67 -12.37
C ALA A 169 17.82 9.60 -12.01
N THR A 170 17.05 9.26 -10.99
CA THR A 170 15.80 9.96 -10.63
C THR A 170 15.89 10.74 -9.33
N ASP A 171 16.99 10.61 -8.58
CA ASP A 171 17.27 11.30 -7.33
C ASP A 171 16.19 11.14 -6.23
N PHE A 172 15.50 10.01 -6.18
CA PHE A 172 14.54 9.71 -5.13
C PHE A 172 15.23 9.27 -3.83
N PRO A 173 14.81 9.80 -2.67
CA PRO A 173 15.20 9.27 -1.37
C PRO A 173 14.46 7.96 -1.07
N PRO A 174 14.99 7.13 -0.15
CA PRO A 174 14.25 5.98 0.36
C PRO A 174 13.10 6.44 1.25
N ILE A 175 11.93 5.83 1.11
CA ILE A 175 10.76 6.03 1.98
C ILE A 175 10.56 4.73 2.75
N MET A 176 10.69 4.78 4.08
CA MET A 176 10.67 3.58 4.95
C MET A 176 11.66 2.49 4.49
N GLY A 177 12.79 2.89 3.91
CA GLY A 177 13.81 1.99 3.37
C GLY A 177 13.54 1.45 1.96
N TYR A 178 12.49 1.93 1.28
CA TYR A 178 12.11 1.51 -0.08
C TYR A 178 12.18 2.67 -1.07
N TYR A 179 12.51 2.38 -2.32
CA TYR A 179 12.42 3.34 -3.41
C TYR A 179 11.15 3.15 -4.22
N PRO A 180 10.61 4.23 -4.83
CA PRO A 180 9.39 4.13 -5.62
C PRO A 180 9.63 3.22 -6.85
N PRO A 181 8.81 2.17 -7.04
CA PRO A 181 9.00 1.24 -8.16
C PRO A 181 8.89 1.91 -9.53
N ASN A 182 8.15 3.01 -9.65
CA ASN A 182 8.04 3.76 -10.90
C ASN A 182 9.37 4.35 -11.39
N ALA A 183 10.37 4.52 -10.53
CA ALA A 183 11.70 4.97 -10.92
C ALA A 183 12.53 3.87 -11.61
N MET A 184 12.23 2.60 -11.34
CA MET A 184 13.06 1.47 -11.78
C MET A 184 13.36 1.45 -13.29
N PRO A 185 12.42 1.69 -14.22
CA PRO A 185 12.75 1.74 -15.64
C PRO A 185 13.80 2.80 -15.99
N GLU A 186 13.74 3.99 -15.37
CA GLU A 186 14.70 5.07 -15.60
C GLU A 186 16.07 4.73 -14.99
N GLU A 187 16.09 4.14 -13.80
CA GLU A 187 17.33 3.66 -13.15
C GLU A 187 18.05 2.57 -13.95
N ILE A 188 17.32 1.74 -14.68
CA ILE A 188 17.88 0.70 -15.56
C ILE A 188 18.31 1.30 -16.90
N LEU A 189 17.48 2.16 -17.50
CA LEU A 189 17.69 2.72 -18.85
C LEU A 189 18.66 3.90 -18.88
N SER A 190 19.06 4.42 -17.73
CA SER A 190 20.06 5.49 -17.59
C SER A 190 21.42 5.07 -18.18
N ASP A 191 22.18 6.05 -18.68
CA ASP A 191 23.58 5.86 -19.05
C ASP A 191 24.56 6.10 -17.89
N HIS A 192 24.05 6.32 -16.69
CA HIS A 192 24.87 6.46 -15.49
C HIS A 192 25.68 5.19 -15.22
N PRO A 193 26.98 5.27 -14.86
CA PRO A 193 27.82 4.11 -14.63
C PRO A 193 27.32 3.19 -13.50
N GLU A 194 26.64 3.76 -12.51
CA GLU A 194 26.04 3.03 -11.39
C GLU A 194 24.54 2.69 -11.59
N ARG A 195 24.06 2.69 -12.84
CA ARG A 195 22.70 2.29 -13.15
C ARG A 195 22.39 0.88 -12.64
N LEU A 196 21.13 0.56 -12.46
CA LEU A 196 20.72 -0.80 -12.13
C LEU A 196 21.01 -1.74 -13.32
N ARG A 197 21.85 -2.77 -13.10
CA ARG A 197 22.26 -3.77 -14.08
C ARG A 197 21.72 -5.16 -13.78
N ALA A 198 21.37 -5.41 -12.51
CA ALA A 198 20.79 -6.66 -12.07
C ALA A 198 19.54 -6.40 -11.22
N VAL A 199 18.49 -7.20 -11.43
CA VAL A 199 17.25 -7.14 -10.65
C VAL A 199 16.87 -8.55 -10.20
N TYR A 200 16.58 -8.69 -8.92
CA TYR A 200 15.98 -9.88 -8.34
C TYR A 200 14.52 -9.59 -7.97
N VAL A 201 13.61 -10.33 -8.56
CA VAL A 201 12.17 -10.21 -8.32
C VAL A 201 11.71 -11.38 -7.46
N SER A 202 11.01 -11.10 -6.38
CA SER A 202 10.50 -12.12 -5.45
C SER A 202 9.01 -11.96 -5.23
N GLY A 203 8.22 -12.96 -5.61
CA GLY A 203 6.77 -13.00 -5.41
C GLY A 203 6.01 -11.82 -6.02
N ALA A 204 6.46 -11.31 -7.16
CA ALA A 204 5.89 -10.12 -7.80
C ALA A 204 5.88 -10.24 -9.33
N ASN A 205 4.98 -9.51 -9.97
CA ASN A 205 4.89 -9.42 -11.43
C ASN A 205 4.93 -7.96 -11.91
N PRO A 206 6.10 -7.28 -11.87
CA PRO A 206 6.28 -5.89 -12.27
C PRO A 206 5.64 -5.52 -13.60
N LEU A 207 5.78 -6.38 -14.62
CA LEU A 207 5.21 -6.15 -15.97
C LEU A 207 3.67 -6.01 -15.99
N ARG A 208 3.00 -6.42 -14.93
CA ARG A 208 1.52 -6.32 -14.84
C ARG A 208 1.04 -5.49 -13.67
N SER A 209 1.88 -5.33 -12.65
CA SER A 209 1.50 -4.63 -11.42
C SER A 209 1.85 -3.15 -11.43
N TYR A 210 2.93 -2.75 -12.14
CA TYR A 210 3.42 -1.37 -12.12
C TYR A 210 3.03 -0.60 -13.37
N ALA A 211 3.07 0.73 -13.27
CA ALA A 211 2.80 1.61 -14.39
C ALA A 211 3.78 1.41 -15.54
N ASP A 212 3.30 1.66 -16.76
CA ASP A 212 4.12 1.66 -17.96
C ASP A 212 4.78 0.30 -18.27
N THR A 213 3.94 -0.69 -18.53
CA THR A 213 4.42 -2.01 -18.95
C THR A 213 5.48 -1.95 -20.06
N THR A 214 5.30 -1.02 -21.03
CA THR A 214 6.23 -0.85 -22.15
C THR A 214 7.62 -0.37 -21.71
N ALA A 215 7.67 0.55 -20.73
CA ALA A 215 8.94 1.00 -20.16
C ALA A 215 9.63 -0.13 -19.38
N TYR A 216 8.88 -0.92 -18.64
CA TYR A 216 9.40 -2.09 -17.93
C TYR A 216 9.91 -3.17 -18.88
N GLU A 217 9.21 -3.47 -19.98
CA GLU A 217 9.67 -4.43 -21.00
C GLU A 217 11.03 -3.99 -21.56
N LYS A 218 11.16 -2.72 -21.97
CA LYS A 218 12.45 -2.17 -22.46
C LYS A 218 13.56 -2.17 -21.40
N ALA A 219 13.21 -1.85 -20.16
CA ALA A 219 14.17 -1.82 -19.06
C ALA A 219 14.70 -3.23 -18.74
N PHE A 220 13.83 -4.21 -18.67
CA PHE A 220 14.21 -5.57 -18.35
C PHE A 220 15.03 -6.23 -19.47
N ASP A 221 14.78 -5.87 -20.74
CA ASP A 221 15.61 -6.28 -21.89
C ASP A 221 17.06 -5.72 -21.82
N ARG A 222 17.26 -4.56 -21.18
CA ARG A 222 18.59 -3.95 -21.00
C ARG A 222 19.37 -4.48 -19.79
N LEU A 223 18.76 -5.27 -18.92
CA LEU A 223 19.43 -5.81 -17.75
C LEU A 223 20.50 -6.84 -18.11
N ASP A 224 21.63 -6.81 -17.41
CA ASP A 224 22.64 -7.87 -17.52
C ASP A 224 22.15 -9.15 -16.83
N LEU A 225 21.31 -9.01 -15.79
CA LEU A 225 20.75 -10.14 -15.03
C LEU A 225 19.36 -9.81 -14.50
N LEU A 226 18.38 -10.61 -14.87
CA LEU A 226 17.05 -10.64 -14.26
C LEU A 226 16.80 -12.04 -13.69
N VAL A 227 16.56 -12.12 -12.39
CA VAL A 227 16.23 -13.37 -11.69
C VAL A 227 14.88 -13.21 -11.04
N THR A 228 13.99 -14.19 -11.20
CA THR A 228 12.67 -14.16 -10.56
C THR A 228 12.46 -15.42 -9.71
N ALA A 229 12.16 -15.24 -8.42
CA ALA A 229 11.67 -16.31 -7.55
C ALA A 229 10.14 -16.23 -7.51
N GLU A 230 9.48 -17.24 -8.08
CA GLU A 230 8.02 -17.19 -8.31
C GLU A 230 7.43 -18.62 -8.35
N MET A 231 6.16 -18.75 -8.00
CA MET A 231 5.42 -20.01 -8.05
C MET A 231 4.78 -20.27 -9.42
N ALA A 232 4.72 -19.29 -10.28
CA ALA A 232 4.11 -19.39 -11.61
C ALA A 232 5.00 -18.72 -12.66
N MET A 233 4.91 -19.19 -13.90
CA MET A 233 5.56 -18.55 -15.04
C MET A 233 4.78 -17.28 -15.42
N THR A 234 5.00 -16.21 -14.62
CA THR A 234 4.43 -14.89 -14.86
C THR A 234 5.07 -14.21 -16.07
N GLU A 235 4.50 -13.10 -16.53
CA GLU A 235 5.07 -12.32 -17.64
C GLU A 235 6.47 -11.81 -17.31
N THR A 236 6.72 -11.46 -16.04
CA THR A 236 8.07 -11.09 -15.57
C THR A 236 9.00 -12.30 -15.53
N ALA A 237 8.53 -13.43 -15.02
CA ALA A 237 9.31 -14.67 -14.99
C ALA A 237 9.68 -15.12 -16.40
N ALA A 238 8.77 -14.97 -17.38
CA ALA A 238 9.02 -15.35 -18.77
C ALA A 238 10.13 -14.52 -19.46
N LEU A 239 10.41 -13.31 -18.98
CA LEU A 239 11.53 -12.48 -19.45
C LEU A 239 12.83 -12.68 -18.65
N SER A 240 12.77 -13.44 -17.56
CA SER A 240 13.91 -13.59 -16.66
C SER A 240 14.97 -14.52 -17.23
N HIS A 241 16.25 -14.19 -16.99
CA HIS A 241 17.37 -15.07 -17.32
C HIS A 241 17.34 -16.37 -16.50
N TYR A 242 16.86 -16.26 -15.24
CA TYR A 242 16.67 -17.40 -14.34
C TYR A 242 15.36 -17.29 -13.59
N VAL A 243 14.62 -18.39 -13.49
CA VAL A 243 13.43 -18.51 -12.66
C VAL A 243 13.72 -19.55 -11.57
N LEU A 244 13.58 -19.13 -10.32
CA LEU A 244 13.76 -19.99 -9.15
C LEU A 244 12.37 -20.38 -8.63
N PRO A 245 12.00 -21.67 -8.70
CA PRO A 245 10.66 -22.10 -8.30
C PRO A 245 10.49 -21.95 -6.79
N SER A 246 9.49 -21.18 -6.39
CA SER A 246 9.13 -21.00 -4.99
C SER A 246 7.88 -21.77 -4.63
N ARG A 247 7.79 -22.21 -3.37
CA ARG A 247 6.60 -22.83 -2.81
C ARG A 247 5.44 -21.84 -2.75
N SER A 248 4.23 -22.33 -2.96
CA SER A 248 3.01 -21.58 -2.69
C SER A 248 2.79 -21.43 -1.17
N GLY A 249 1.89 -20.52 -0.80
CA GLY A 249 1.49 -20.40 0.60
C GLY A 249 0.83 -21.66 1.18
N TYR A 250 0.36 -22.61 0.36
CA TYR A 250 -0.17 -23.90 0.83
C TYR A 250 0.92 -24.94 1.09
N GLU A 251 2.11 -24.76 0.53
CA GLU A 251 3.28 -25.64 0.64
C GLU A 251 4.32 -25.11 1.62
N SER A 252 4.10 -23.93 2.20
CA SER A 252 5.04 -23.26 3.11
C SER A 252 4.39 -22.89 4.43
N TRP A 253 5.21 -22.73 5.46
CA TRP A 253 4.82 -21.98 6.65
C TRP A 253 4.62 -20.52 6.30
N ASP A 254 3.49 -19.93 6.70
CA ASP A 254 3.11 -18.57 6.35
C ASP A 254 2.38 -17.89 7.52
N GLY A 255 2.76 -16.67 7.83
CA GLY A 255 2.26 -15.92 8.98
C GLY A 255 1.41 -14.72 8.61
N THR A 256 0.49 -14.35 9.50
CA THR A 256 -0.36 -13.18 9.34
C THR A 256 0.38 -11.90 9.76
N PHE A 257 1.41 -11.49 9.01
CA PHE A 257 2.20 -10.29 9.32
C PHE A 257 1.50 -8.98 8.97
N PHE A 258 0.58 -8.98 8.00
CA PHE A 258 -0.10 -7.78 7.50
C PHE A 258 -1.37 -7.35 8.24
N PRO A 259 -2.10 -8.18 8.99
CA PRO A 259 -3.27 -7.70 9.72
C PRO A 259 -2.87 -6.66 10.76
N MET A 260 -3.22 -5.43 10.45
CA MET A 260 -3.08 -4.31 11.38
C MET A 260 -4.34 -4.25 12.21
N THR A 261 -4.26 -4.67 13.47
CA THR A 261 -5.41 -4.77 14.37
C THR A 261 -5.31 -3.78 15.52
N TYR A 262 -6.45 -3.40 16.09
CA TYR A 262 -6.56 -2.48 17.21
C TYR A 262 -7.80 -2.83 18.07
N PRO A 263 -7.68 -2.80 19.39
CA PRO A 263 -6.44 -2.61 20.18
C PRO A 263 -5.57 -3.86 20.27
N GLY A 264 -6.10 -5.05 20.02
CA GLY A 264 -5.38 -6.30 20.11
C GLY A 264 -4.54 -6.58 18.87
N ILE A 265 -3.40 -7.24 19.07
CA ILE A 265 -2.50 -7.71 18.02
C ILE A 265 -2.70 -9.23 17.91
N HIS A 266 -3.38 -9.67 16.84
CA HIS A 266 -3.59 -11.08 16.56
C HIS A 266 -2.51 -11.58 15.60
N PHE A 267 -1.97 -12.78 15.87
CA PHE A 267 -1.03 -13.45 14.99
C PHE A 267 -1.40 -14.91 14.83
N GLN A 268 -1.31 -15.40 13.61
CA GLN A 268 -1.51 -16.80 13.25
C GLN A 268 -0.38 -17.28 12.36
N MET A 269 0.16 -18.46 12.64
CA MET A 269 1.09 -19.16 11.76
C MET A 269 0.38 -20.36 11.15
N ARG A 270 0.26 -20.36 9.84
CA ARG A 270 -0.32 -21.46 9.08
C ARG A 270 0.77 -22.45 8.69
N ARG A 271 0.54 -23.73 8.99
CA ARG A 271 1.39 -24.82 8.53
C ARG A 271 1.13 -25.16 7.05
N PRO A 272 2.10 -25.76 6.35
CA PRO A 272 1.86 -26.37 5.05
C PRO A 272 0.71 -27.40 5.15
N ILE A 273 -0.14 -27.44 4.12
CA ILE A 273 -1.27 -28.39 4.02
C ILE A 273 -1.15 -29.34 2.84
N ILE A 274 -0.22 -29.05 1.92
CA ILE A 274 0.17 -29.92 0.82
C ILE A 274 1.70 -29.98 0.76
N GLU A 275 2.22 -31.11 0.33
CA GLU A 275 3.65 -31.26 0.07
C GLU A 275 3.98 -30.73 -1.32
N PRO A 276 5.16 -30.09 -1.50
CA PRO A 276 5.62 -29.70 -2.83
C PRO A 276 5.92 -30.94 -3.68
N ASP A 277 5.57 -30.90 -4.96
CA ASP A 277 5.72 -32.03 -5.90
C ASP A 277 6.91 -31.89 -6.85
N GLY A 278 7.83 -30.92 -6.61
CA GLY A 278 8.98 -30.67 -7.46
C GLY A 278 10.16 -30.01 -6.74
N GLU A 279 10.89 -29.15 -7.45
CA GLU A 279 12.11 -28.49 -6.96
C GLU A 279 11.84 -27.18 -6.18
N GLN A 280 10.57 -26.81 -5.95
CA GLN A 280 10.20 -25.57 -5.29
C GLN A 280 10.66 -25.54 -3.84
N LEU A 281 11.24 -24.38 -3.46
CA LEU A 281 11.75 -24.12 -2.13
C LEU A 281 10.97 -23.00 -1.43
N GLU A 282 11.00 -22.97 -0.10
CA GLU A 282 10.57 -21.76 0.64
C GLU A 282 11.38 -20.54 0.16
N LEU A 283 10.76 -19.38 0.05
CA LEU A 283 11.48 -18.15 -0.35
C LEU A 283 12.67 -17.87 0.57
N GLY A 284 12.51 -18.10 1.86
CA GLY A 284 13.60 -17.97 2.83
C GLY A 284 14.78 -18.89 2.54
N GLU A 285 14.52 -20.12 2.10
CA GLU A 285 15.56 -21.09 1.70
C GLU A 285 16.27 -20.66 0.39
N ILE A 286 15.53 -20.11 -0.58
CA ILE A 286 16.14 -19.55 -1.81
C ILE A 286 17.12 -18.43 -1.45
N HIS A 287 16.69 -17.47 -0.61
CA HIS A 287 17.55 -16.36 -0.18
C HIS A 287 18.77 -16.86 0.61
N LEU A 288 18.58 -17.84 1.49
CA LEU A 288 19.64 -18.46 2.26
C LEU A 288 20.72 -19.07 1.36
N ARG A 289 20.33 -19.87 0.36
CA ARG A 289 21.25 -20.50 -0.59
C ARG A 289 21.97 -19.48 -1.45
N LEU A 290 21.30 -18.42 -1.90
CA LEU A 290 21.94 -17.33 -2.63
C LEU A 290 22.97 -16.60 -1.77
N ALA A 291 22.63 -16.24 -0.54
CA ALA A 291 23.55 -15.59 0.40
C ALA A 291 24.76 -16.46 0.72
N ASP A 292 24.58 -17.78 0.88
CA ASP A 292 25.66 -18.73 1.14
C ASP A 292 26.62 -18.82 -0.08
N LYS A 293 26.09 -18.94 -1.28
CA LYS A 293 26.90 -18.98 -2.51
C LYS A 293 27.63 -17.68 -2.82
N LEU A 294 27.09 -16.55 -2.41
CA LEU A 294 27.72 -15.23 -2.53
C LEU A 294 28.76 -14.97 -1.42
N GLY A 295 28.96 -15.91 -0.49
CA GLY A 295 29.91 -15.73 0.62
C GLY A 295 29.50 -14.67 1.63
N LEU A 296 28.20 -14.34 1.72
CA LEU A 296 27.65 -13.33 2.64
C LEU A 296 27.42 -13.88 4.05
N ILE A 297 27.44 -15.21 4.21
CA ILE A 297 27.28 -15.88 5.51
C ILE A 297 28.67 -16.19 6.07
N PRO A 298 29.03 -15.67 7.26
CA PRO A 298 30.30 -15.98 7.88
C PRO A 298 30.37 -17.45 8.28
N PRO A 299 31.58 -18.00 8.53
CA PRO A 299 31.73 -19.35 9.04
C PRO A 299 30.90 -19.56 10.31
N ILE A 300 30.08 -20.60 10.32
CA ILE A 300 29.20 -20.94 11.44
C ILE A 300 29.87 -22.06 12.25
N PRO A 301 30.13 -21.87 13.54
CA PRO A 301 30.72 -22.91 14.38
C PRO A 301 29.81 -24.15 14.51
N ASP A 302 30.39 -25.35 14.53
CA ASP A 302 29.67 -26.63 14.68
C ASP A 302 28.80 -26.67 15.93
N ARG A 303 29.20 -25.99 17.02
CA ARG A 303 28.41 -25.88 18.25
C ARG A 303 27.02 -25.31 18.03
N LEU A 304 26.81 -24.40 17.03
CA LEU A 304 25.49 -23.85 16.72
C LEU A 304 24.59 -24.90 16.08
N TYR A 305 25.13 -25.75 15.21
CA TYR A 305 24.37 -26.86 14.61
C TYR A 305 24.00 -27.90 15.66
N GLN A 306 24.95 -28.23 16.58
CA GLN A 306 24.71 -29.17 17.69
C GLN A 306 23.60 -28.63 18.62
N ALA A 307 23.73 -27.39 19.09
CA ALA A 307 22.75 -26.75 19.94
C ALA A 307 21.34 -26.65 19.27
N ALA A 308 21.28 -26.38 17.96
CA ALA A 308 20.02 -26.35 17.20
C ALA A 308 19.35 -27.74 17.16
N GLY A 309 20.14 -28.82 17.13
CA GLY A 309 19.64 -30.20 17.20
C GLY A 309 19.19 -30.61 18.60
N GLU A 310 19.73 -29.99 19.67
CA GLU A 310 19.33 -30.28 21.04
C GLU A 310 18.00 -29.62 21.41
N SER A 311 17.95 -28.31 21.33
CA SER A 311 16.74 -27.54 21.65
C SER A 311 16.86 -26.07 21.22
N ARG A 312 15.71 -25.40 21.07
CA ARG A 312 15.68 -23.93 20.82
C ARG A 312 16.31 -23.14 21.97
N ALA A 313 16.19 -23.60 23.21
CA ALA A 313 16.81 -22.94 24.38
C ALA A 313 18.34 -23.06 24.33
N ALA A 314 18.88 -24.26 24.07
CA ALA A 314 20.31 -24.46 23.88
C ALA A 314 20.86 -23.63 22.70
N PHE A 315 20.11 -23.61 21.59
CA PHE A 315 20.48 -22.80 20.45
C PHE A 315 20.49 -21.30 20.74
N GLY A 316 19.49 -20.79 21.47
CA GLY A 316 19.41 -19.38 21.88
C GLY A 316 20.63 -18.95 22.72
N GLN A 317 21.05 -19.80 23.65
CA GLN A 317 22.25 -19.55 24.45
C GLN A 317 23.53 -19.54 23.60
N ALA A 318 23.70 -20.54 22.75
CA ALA A 318 24.86 -20.64 21.85
C ALA A 318 24.91 -19.48 20.83
N LEU A 319 23.74 -19.05 20.33
CA LEU A 319 23.62 -17.92 19.41
C LEU A 319 24.00 -16.59 20.07
N MET A 320 23.61 -16.38 21.32
CA MET A 320 23.97 -15.19 22.08
C MET A 320 25.50 -15.12 22.30
N GLU A 321 26.12 -16.24 22.69
CA GLU A 321 27.58 -16.34 22.84
C GLU A 321 28.30 -16.06 21.51
N TYR A 322 27.79 -16.61 20.41
CA TYR A 322 28.33 -16.37 19.06
C TYR A 322 28.23 -14.89 18.67
N ALA A 323 27.09 -14.26 18.91
CA ALA A 323 26.87 -12.84 18.61
C ALA A 323 27.84 -11.92 19.40
N MET A 324 28.17 -12.29 20.64
CA MET A 324 29.14 -11.55 21.47
C MET A 324 30.58 -11.71 20.98
N THR A 325 30.95 -12.90 20.50
CA THR A 325 32.32 -13.19 20.05
C THR A 325 32.57 -12.76 18.61
N GLU A 326 31.53 -12.72 17.79
CA GLU A 326 31.58 -12.38 16.34
C GLU A 326 30.62 -11.25 15.98
N PRO A 327 30.87 -9.99 16.41
CA PRO A 327 29.94 -8.87 16.15
C PRO A 327 29.67 -8.63 14.64
N LYS A 328 30.63 -8.98 13.76
CA LYS A 328 30.47 -8.87 12.31
C LYS A 328 29.38 -9.80 11.77
N ALA A 329 29.10 -10.91 12.46
CA ALA A 329 28.05 -11.84 12.09
C ALA A 329 26.63 -11.29 12.31
N MET A 330 26.47 -10.20 13.07
CA MET A 330 25.16 -9.62 13.39
C MET A 330 24.34 -9.27 12.14
N LYS A 331 24.98 -8.76 11.08
CA LYS A 331 24.30 -8.42 9.80
C LYS A 331 23.81 -9.68 9.07
N ALA A 332 24.46 -10.81 9.27
CA ALA A 332 24.11 -12.09 8.65
C ALA A 332 23.27 -12.99 9.58
N MET A 333 22.92 -12.52 10.78
CA MET A 333 22.26 -13.33 11.80
C MET A 333 20.98 -14.03 11.31
N PRO A 334 20.10 -13.42 10.52
CA PRO A 334 18.94 -14.11 9.96
C PRO A 334 19.33 -15.34 9.11
N PHE A 335 20.41 -15.25 8.35
CA PHE A 335 20.94 -16.37 7.54
C PHE A 335 21.61 -17.44 8.43
N VAL A 336 22.32 -17.03 9.48
CA VAL A 336 22.89 -17.96 10.45
C VAL A 336 21.79 -18.79 11.12
N VAL A 337 20.72 -18.13 11.59
CA VAL A 337 19.56 -18.80 12.19
C VAL A 337 18.87 -19.71 11.18
N GLY A 338 18.66 -19.24 9.95
CA GLY A 338 18.07 -20.05 8.87
C GLY A 338 18.88 -21.30 8.55
N LYS A 339 20.21 -21.17 8.47
CA LYS A 339 21.13 -22.28 8.12
C LYS A 339 21.29 -23.33 9.22
N THR A 340 21.11 -22.93 10.47
CA THR A 340 21.26 -23.79 11.66
C THR A 340 19.89 -24.27 12.19
N LEU A 341 19.18 -23.40 12.87
CA LEU A 341 17.88 -23.72 13.45
C LEU A 341 16.82 -24.06 12.38
N GLY A 342 16.86 -23.35 11.21
CA GLY A 342 15.96 -23.66 10.10
C GLY A 342 16.10 -25.08 9.59
N LYS A 343 17.32 -25.60 9.51
CA LYS A 343 17.57 -27.00 9.18
C LYS A 343 17.00 -27.95 10.24
N ALA A 344 17.18 -27.65 11.52
CA ALA A 344 16.67 -28.48 12.62
C ALA A 344 15.13 -28.46 12.69
N MET A 345 14.49 -27.33 12.37
CA MET A 345 13.03 -27.17 12.38
C MET A 345 12.36 -27.59 11.06
N GLY A 346 13.15 -27.86 10.01
CA GLY A 346 12.63 -28.18 8.67
C GLY A 346 12.03 -27.00 7.92
N SER A 347 12.22 -25.76 8.38
CA SER A 347 11.73 -24.55 7.73
C SER A 347 12.56 -23.32 8.12
N VAL A 348 13.02 -22.58 7.12
CA VAL A 348 13.68 -21.29 7.29
C VAL A 348 12.69 -20.24 7.78
N HIS A 349 11.42 -20.29 7.34
CA HIS A 349 10.39 -19.36 7.78
C HIS A 349 10.07 -19.48 9.27
N LEU A 350 10.00 -20.70 9.81
CA LEU A 350 9.81 -20.92 11.25
C LEU A 350 11.01 -20.40 12.07
N ALA A 351 12.22 -20.69 11.62
CA ALA A 351 13.42 -20.20 12.29
C ALA A 351 13.51 -18.66 12.25
N ALA A 352 13.10 -18.04 11.15
CA ALA A 352 13.03 -16.58 11.03
C ALA A 352 12.01 -16.00 12.02
N LEU A 353 10.80 -16.57 12.13
CA LEU A 353 9.82 -16.14 13.14
C LEU A 353 10.36 -16.28 14.55
N TRP A 354 10.98 -17.42 14.86
CA TRP A 354 11.60 -17.62 16.16
C TRP A 354 12.65 -16.54 16.46
N GLY A 355 13.58 -16.29 15.52
CA GLY A 355 14.63 -15.29 15.67
C GLY A 355 14.09 -13.86 15.86
N LEU A 356 13.04 -13.49 15.12
CA LEU A 356 12.36 -12.20 15.28
C LEU A 356 11.78 -12.00 16.67
N LEU A 357 11.21 -13.05 17.24
CA LEU A 357 10.62 -13.00 18.59
C LEU A 357 11.68 -12.88 19.70
N GLN A 358 12.94 -13.30 19.48
CA GLN A 358 14.01 -13.14 20.46
C GLN A 358 14.51 -11.68 20.60
N VAL A 359 14.26 -10.83 19.60
CA VAL A 359 14.75 -9.44 19.56
C VAL A 359 13.63 -8.40 19.70
N THR A 360 12.57 -8.75 20.44
CA THR A 360 11.41 -7.87 20.61
C THR A 360 11.75 -6.58 21.36
N PRO A 361 11.35 -5.40 20.85
CA PRO A 361 11.59 -4.13 21.52
C PRO A 361 10.75 -4.00 22.80
N GLN A 362 11.20 -3.14 23.73
CA GLN A 362 10.52 -2.92 25.01
C GLN A 362 9.03 -2.50 24.84
N SER A 363 8.70 -1.76 23.78
CA SER A 363 7.32 -1.38 23.47
C SER A 363 6.45 -2.61 23.20
N PHE A 364 6.98 -3.60 22.47
CA PHE A 364 6.26 -4.85 22.21
C PHE A 364 6.13 -5.68 23.51
N GLN A 365 7.17 -5.74 24.36
CA GLN A 365 7.09 -6.44 25.65
C GLN A 365 5.97 -5.87 26.55
N LYS A 366 5.84 -4.54 26.60
CA LYS A 366 4.73 -3.86 27.30
C LYS A 366 3.36 -4.21 26.67
N SER A 367 3.30 -4.31 25.36
CA SER A 367 2.11 -4.71 24.61
C SER A 367 1.72 -6.16 24.90
N ALA A 368 2.69 -7.09 24.91
CA ALA A 368 2.49 -8.50 25.23
C ALA A 368 2.04 -8.71 26.68
N ALA A 369 2.58 -7.93 27.62
CA ALA A 369 2.17 -7.99 29.03
C ALA A 369 0.67 -7.69 29.23
N ARG A 370 0.07 -6.82 28.40
CA ARG A 370 -1.38 -6.51 28.47
C ARG A 370 -2.28 -7.69 28.09
N VAL A 371 -1.74 -8.71 27.43
CA VAL A 371 -2.48 -9.93 27.07
C VAL A 371 -2.02 -11.15 27.87
N GLY A 372 -1.22 -10.93 28.93
CA GLY A 372 -0.89 -11.95 29.92
C GLY A 372 0.48 -12.62 29.76
N PHE A 373 1.35 -12.15 28.87
CA PHE A 373 2.73 -12.63 28.78
C PHE A 373 3.62 -11.93 29.82
N ALA A 374 4.54 -12.68 30.43
CA ALA A 374 5.54 -12.12 31.33
C ALA A 374 6.67 -11.43 30.53
N PRO A 375 6.99 -10.15 30.79
CA PRO A 375 8.16 -9.52 30.18
C PRO A 375 9.46 -10.20 30.64
N GLY A 376 10.44 -10.28 29.74
CA GLY A 376 11.74 -10.85 30.06
C GLY A 376 12.37 -11.63 28.92
N ALA A 377 13.52 -12.26 29.21
CA ALA A 377 14.32 -12.99 28.23
C ALA A 377 13.59 -14.21 27.62
N SER A 378 12.64 -14.81 28.32
CA SER A 378 11.86 -15.97 27.85
C SER A 378 10.64 -15.60 27.01
N LEU A 379 10.28 -14.31 26.91
CA LEU A 379 9.06 -13.85 26.24
C LEU A 379 8.96 -14.35 24.80
N GLY A 380 10.05 -14.23 24.03
CA GLY A 380 10.08 -14.65 22.63
C GLY A 380 9.83 -16.12 22.44
N GLU A 381 10.42 -16.96 23.28
CA GLU A 381 10.20 -18.41 23.26
C GLU A 381 8.77 -18.78 23.67
N GLU A 382 8.24 -18.14 24.71
CA GLU A 382 6.87 -18.39 25.17
C GLU A 382 5.84 -18.04 24.10
N ILE A 383 5.98 -16.88 23.43
CA ILE A 383 5.10 -16.46 22.34
C ILE A 383 5.23 -17.44 21.16
N PHE A 384 6.46 -17.81 20.78
CA PHE A 384 6.69 -18.76 19.70
C PHE A 384 6.01 -20.10 19.98
N GLN A 385 6.20 -20.66 21.17
CA GLN A 385 5.58 -21.93 21.53
C GLN A 385 4.05 -21.84 21.48
N LYS A 386 3.45 -20.78 22.03
CA LYS A 386 2.00 -20.57 21.96
C LYS A 386 1.49 -20.44 20.54
N ILE A 387 2.22 -19.77 19.64
CA ILE A 387 1.85 -19.69 18.22
C ILE A 387 1.82 -21.09 17.60
N MET A 388 2.80 -21.94 17.93
CA MET A 388 2.88 -23.30 17.38
C MET A 388 1.80 -24.22 17.94
N ASP A 389 1.38 -24.03 19.18
CA ASP A 389 0.35 -24.84 19.86
C ASP A 389 -1.07 -24.42 19.43
N HIS A 390 -1.24 -23.20 18.88
CA HIS A 390 -2.54 -22.61 18.51
C HIS A 390 -2.61 -22.25 17.02
N PRO A 391 -2.89 -23.25 16.15
CA PRO A 391 -2.99 -23.01 14.70
C PRO A 391 -4.12 -22.05 14.30
N GLU A 392 -5.11 -21.85 15.18
CA GLU A 392 -6.17 -20.84 15.02
C GLU A 392 -5.70 -19.41 15.24
N GLY A 393 -4.48 -19.22 15.77
CA GLY A 393 -3.90 -17.93 16.10
C GLY A 393 -4.16 -17.48 17.53
N ILE A 394 -3.32 -16.55 17.99
CA ILE A 394 -3.34 -16.00 19.35
C ILE A 394 -3.26 -14.48 19.37
N TRP A 395 -3.66 -13.89 20.47
CA TRP A 395 -3.35 -12.50 20.76
C TRP A 395 -1.94 -12.40 21.33
N VAL A 396 -1.03 -11.77 20.58
CA VAL A 396 0.39 -11.62 20.96
C VAL A 396 0.69 -10.32 21.67
N GLY A 397 -0.27 -9.39 21.67
CA GLY A 397 -0.12 -8.10 22.32
C GLY A 397 -1.38 -7.26 22.24
N GLN A 398 -1.33 -6.11 22.90
CA GLN A 398 -2.37 -5.09 22.83
C GLN A 398 -1.74 -3.70 22.96
N VAL A 399 -2.09 -2.80 22.01
CA VAL A 399 -1.67 -1.39 22.12
C VAL A 399 -2.40 -0.69 23.27
N ASP A 400 -1.80 0.39 23.78
CA ASP A 400 -2.45 1.22 24.78
C ASP A 400 -3.59 2.02 24.13
N ALA A 401 -4.81 1.59 24.36
CA ALA A 401 -5.98 2.20 23.76
C ALA A 401 -6.34 3.58 24.36
N GLU A 402 -5.94 3.80 25.62
CA GLU A 402 -6.22 5.05 26.35
C GLU A 402 -5.10 6.08 26.13
N ASN A 403 -3.86 5.62 25.85
CA ASN A 403 -2.69 6.47 25.62
C ASN A 403 -2.05 6.18 24.26
N ASN A 404 -2.84 6.11 23.20
CA ASN A 404 -2.34 5.75 21.86
C ASN A 404 -1.42 6.83 21.26
N LEU A 405 -1.54 8.10 21.69
CA LEU A 405 -0.63 9.19 21.28
C LEU A 405 0.82 8.96 21.73
N ALA A 406 1.08 8.11 22.73
CA ALA A 406 2.43 7.72 23.14
C ALA A 406 3.22 7.02 22.01
N GLU A 407 2.54 6.54 20.98
CA GLU A 407 3.19 5.94 19.80
C GLU A 407 3.85 6.97 18.87
N ILE A 408 3.61 8.27 19.06
CA ILE A 408 4.26 9.35 18.29
C ILE A 408 5.77 9.31 18.53
N LYS A 409 6.55 9.33 17.44
CA LYS A 409 8.02 9.17 17.48
C LYS A 409 8.80 10.47 17.36
N THR A 410 8.14 11.61 17.08
CA THR A 410 8.78 12.93 17.06
C THR A 410 9.45 13.22 18.41
N GLU A 411 10.49 14.03 18.41
CA GLU A 411 11.26 14.37 19.62
C GLU A 411 10.39 15.06 20.68
N ASP A 412 9.55 16.01 20.25
CA ASP A 412 8.60 16.75 21.09
C ASP A 412 7.31 15.98 21.42
N LYS A 413 7.16 14.75 20.89
CA LYS A 413 5.94 13.92 21.00
C LYS A 413 4.68 14.59 20.49
N LYS A 414 4.80 15.53 19.55
CA LYS A 414 3.70 16.24 18.90
C LYS A 414 3.58 15.89 17.43
N ILE A 415 2.39 16.10 16.89
CA ILE A 415 2.11 15.99 15.45
C ILE A 415 2.55 17.31 14.80
N ASN A 416 3.60 17.27 14.00
CA ASN A 416 4.03 18.44 13.23
C ASN A 416 3.13 18.63 12.00
N LEU A 417 2.48 19.81 11.93
CA LEU A 417 1.61 20.19 10.82
C LEU A 417 2.33 20.99 9.73
N PHE A 418 3.52 21.53 10.01
CA PHE A 418 4.31 22.30 9.05
C PHE A 418 5.26 21.37 8.28
N ILE A 419 4.95 21.09 7.01
CA ILE A 419 5.74 20.27 6.09
C ILE A 419 6.12 21.14 4.88
N PRO A 420 7.28 21.81 4.91
CA PRO A 420 7.66 22.80 3.88
C PRO A 420 7.61 22.25 2.47
N GLU A 421 8.00 21.00 2.26
CA GLU A 421 8.08 20.33 0.97
C GLU A 421 6.73 20.22 0.24
N LEU A 422 5.61 20.35 0.97
CA LEU A 422 4.25 20.25 0.41
C LEU A 422 3.57 21.61 0.22
N LEU A 423 4.13 22.69 0.78
CA LEU A 423 3.42 23.97 0.85
C LEU A 423 3.27 24.64 -0.51
N ASP A 424 4.26 24.55 -1.39
CA ASP A 424 4.18 25.19 -2.70
C ASP A 424 3.13 24.52 -3.58
N GLU A 425 3.05 23.19 -3.55
CA GLU A 425 1.97 22.47 -4.22
C GLU A 425 0.61 22.81 -3.58
N LEU A 426 0.50 22.82 -2.24
CA LEU A 426 -0.73 23.20 -1.55
C LEU A 426 -1.23 24.59 -1.92
N LYS A 427 -0.35 25.59 -2.04
CA LYS A 427 -0.72 26.95 -2.45
C LYS A 427 -1.30 26.99 -3.86
N SER A 428 -0.82 26.14 -4.76
CA SER A 428 -1.30 26.06 -6.15
C SER A 428 -2.68 25.39 -6.32
N ILE A 429 -3.22 24.78 -5.27
CA ILE A 429 -4.50 24.05 -5.34
C ILE A 429 -5.65 24.98 -4.95
N ASP A 430 -6.15 25.79 -5.85
CA ASP A 430 -7.34 26.64 -5.68
C ASP A 430 -8.35 26.42 -6.82
N ALA A 431 -9.56 27.00 -6.67
CA ALA A 431 -10.63 26.76 -7.62
C ALA A 431 -10.30 27.19 -9.07
N PRO A 432 -9.75 28.40 -9.36
CA PRO A 432 -9.36 28.80 -10.70
C PRO A 432 -8.29 27.92 -11.33
N GLN A 433 -7.26 27.59 -10.57
CA GLN A 433 -6.15 26.77 -11.08
C GLN A 433 -6.58 25.35 -11.34
N GLU A 434 -7.38 24.76 -10.43
CA GLU A 434 -7.93 23.43 -10.61
C GLU A 434 -8.93 23.37 -11.76
N GLU A 435 -9.81 24.35 -11.92
CA GLU A 435 -10.74 24.40 -13.05
C GLU A 435 -10.00 24.40 -14.40
N ALA A 436 -8.90 25.15 -14.50
CA ALA A 436 -8.05 25.19 -15.69
C ALA A 436 -7.32 23.84 -15.91
N ALA A 437 -6.78 23.24 -14.84
CA ALA A 437 -6.03 21.99 -14.91
C ALA A 437 -6.92 20.75 -15.20
N LEU A 438 -8.21 20.83 -14.91
CA LEU A 438 -9.20 19.77 -15.17
C LEU A 438 -9.76 19.79 -16.59
N VAL A 439 -9.37 20.76 -17.42
CA VAL A 439 -9.73 20.78 -18.86
C VAL A 439 -8.93 19.69 -19.56
N LEU A 440 -9.61 18.66 -20.02
CA LEU A 440 -8.97 17.57 -20.74
C LEU A 440 -8.59 17.99 -22.17
N PRO A 441 -7.48 17.47 -22.73
CA PRO A 441 -7.14 17.67 -24.13
C PRO A 441 -8.28 17.19 -25.06
N SER A 442 -8.57 17.92 -26.11
CA SER A 442 -9.63 17.54 -27.07
C SER A 442 -9.40 16.18 -27.72
N GLU A 443 -8.14 15.77 -27.84
CA GLU A 443 -7.73 14.44 -28.34
C GLU A 443 -8.08 13.31 -27.36
N TYR A 444 -8.13 13.61 -26.04
CA TYR A 444 -8.41 12.67 -24.96
C TYR A 444 -9.54 13.20 -24.08
N PRO A 445 -10.80 13.21 -24.57
CA PRO A 445 -11.90 13.91 -23.92
C PRO A 445 -12.48 13.20 -22.69
N LEU A 446 -12.02 12.01 -22.39
CA LEU A 446 -12.45 11.21 -21.25
C LEU A 446 -11.30 11.03 -20.26
N LEU A 447 -11.65 10.71 -19.02
CA LEU A 447 -10.72 10.43 -17.96
C LEU A 447 -10.75 8.95 -17.60
N LEU A 448 -9.61 8.26 -17.74
CA LEU A 448 -9.43 6.88 -17.33
C LEU A 448 -8.97 6.79 -15.89
N MET A 449 -9.63 5.93 -15.10
CA MET A 449 -9.21 5.47 -13.80
C MET A 449 -8.85 3.98 -13.88
N ALA A 450 -7.61 3.64 -13.54
CA ALA A 450 -7.22 2.26 -13.31
C ALA A 450 -7.92 1.75 -12.03
N GLY A 451 -9.06 1.09 -12.19
CA GLY A 451 -9.95 0.65 -11.14
C GLY A 451 -9.74 -0.80 -10.71
N ARG A 452 -10.68 -1.31 -9.93
CA ARG A 452 -10.74 -2.72 -9.55
C ARG A 452 -12.11 -3.28 -9.89
N HIS A 453 -12.13 -4.51 -10.38
CA HIS A 453 -13.38 -5.27 -10.48
C HIS A 453 -13.84 -5.69 -9.08
N MET A 454 -15.13 -5.68 -8.82
CA MET A 454 -15.72 -5.96 -7.52
C MET A 454 -15.31 -7.32 -6.93
N SER A 455 -15.28 -8.36 -7.74
CA SER A 455 -15.05 -9.74 -7.29
C SER A 455 -13.84 -10.43 -7.94
N MET A 456 -13.19 -9.79 -8.93
CA MET A 456 -12.11 -10.36 -9.75
C MET A 456 -10.91 -9.41 -9.76
N ASN A 457 -10.33 -9.16 -8.59
CA ASN A 457 -9.32 -8.13 -8.47
C ASN A 457 -8.08 -8.60 -7.70
N ALA A 458 -7.60 -9.74 -7.94
CA ALA A 458 -6.52 -10.32 -7.16
C ALA A 458 -5.12 -9.90 -7.64
N ASN A 459 -4.88 -8.65 -8.01
CA ASN A 459 -3.57 -8.09 -8.35
C ASN A 459 -2.71 -9.04 -9.22
N THR A 460 -3.21 -9.48 -10.38
CA THR A 460 -2.53 -10.45 -11.26
C THR A 460 -2.59 -11.93 -10.85
N LEU A 461 -3.42 -12.28 -9.87
CA LEU A 461 -3.59 -13.69 -9.47
C LEU A 461 -4.68 -14.43 -10.27
N MET A 462 -5.61 -13.71 -10.89
CA MET A 462 -6.75 -14.28 -11.65
C MET A 462 -6.32 -14.68 -13.08
N ARG A 463 -5.29 -15.51 -13.17
CA ARG A 463 -4.67 -15.90 -14.44
C ARG A 463 -5.53 -16.89 -15.24
N ASP A 464 -6.08 -17.91 -14.59
CA ASP A 464 -6.95 -18.89 -15.22
C ASP A 464 -8.35 -18.29 -15.44
N PRO A 465 -8.81 -18.16 -16.69
CA PRO A 465 -10.13 -17.59 -16.99
C PRO A 465 -11.29 -18.40 -16.44
N SER A 466 -11.12 -19.69 -16.16
CA SER A 466 -12.15 -20.52 -15.53
C SER A 466 -12.54 -20.01 -14.14
N TRP A 467 -11.64 -19.35 -13.44
CA TRP A 467 -11.89 -18.75 -12.11
C TRP A 467 -12.89 -17.59 -12.17
N HIS A 468 -13.11 -17.00 -13.34
CA HIS A 468 -14.14 -15.97 -13.54
C HIS A 468 -15.57 -16.53 -13.51
N LYS A 469 -15.73 -17.86 -13.59
CA LYS A 469 -17.02 -18.55 -13.52
C LYS A 469 -18.05 -17.98 -14.51
N GLY A 470 -17.62 -17.70 -15.74
CA GLY A 470 -18.44 -17.13 -16.79
C GLY A 470 -18.87 -15.66 -16.59
N LYS A 471 -18.36 -14.97 -15.57
CA LYS A 471 -18.68 -13.55 -15.34
C LYS A 471 -17.84 -12.64 -16.23
N ARG A 472 -18.44 -11.55 -16.69
CA ARG A 472 -17.73 -10.44 -17.31
C ARG A 472 -16.79 -9.82 -16.28
N ALA A 473 -15.50 -10.00 -16.44
CA ALA A 473 -14.52 -9.63 -15.40
C ALA A 473 -13.58 -8.51 -15.83
N CYS A 474 -13.28 -8.42 -17.13
CA CYS A 474 -12.41 -7.37 -17.70
C CYS A 474 -13.25 -6.50 -18.65
N THR A 475 -13.97 -5.53 -18.09
CA THR A 475 -14.84 -4.62 -18.84
C THR A 475 -14.49 -3.17 -18.53
N LEU A 476 -14.61 -2.29 -19.52
CA LEU A 476 -14.50 -0.84 -19.37
C LEU A 476 -15.85 -0.29 -18.93
N ALA A 477 -15.98 0.13 -17.68
CA ALA A 477 -17.22 0.76 -17.22
C ALA A 477 -17.30 2.20 -17.73
N MET A 478 -18.44 2.55 -18.39
CA MET A 478 -18.73 3.87 -18.96
C MET A 478 -20.17 4.29 -18.66
N HIS A 479 -20.38 5.59 -18.43
CA HIS A 479 -21.70 6.14 -18.21
C HIS A 479 -22.60 6.01 -19.46
N PRO A 480 -23.93 5.74 -19.32
CA PRO A 480 -24.84 5.61 -20.46
C PRO A 480 -24.86 6.81 -21.42
N ASP A 481 -24.81 8.04 -20.90
CA ASP A 481 -24.80 9.25 -21.71
C ASP A 481 -23.51 9.36 -22.56
N ASP A 482 -22.36 8.97 -22.01
CA ASP A 482 -21.10 8.98 -22.74
C ASP A 482 -21.08 7.90 -23.82
N ALA A 483 -21.60 6.71 -23.52
CA ALA A 483 -21.74 5.64 -24.50
C ALA A 483 -22.69 6.05 -25.65
N ALA A 484 -23.81 6.66 -25.32
CA ALA A 484 -24.76 7.17 -26.33
C ALA A 484 -24.16 8.29 -27.20
N PHE A 485 -23.42 9.24 -26.57
CA PHE A 485 -22.73 10.31 -27.28
C PHE A 485 -21.68 9.79 -28.28
N LEU A 486 -20.97 8.70 -27.90
CA LEU A 486 -19.96 8.05 -28.73
C LEU A 486 -20.54 6.97 -29.67
N ASN A 487 -21.86 6.77 -29.68
CA ASN A 487 -22.56 5.71 -30.44
C ASN A 487 -22.05 4.29 -30.12
N LEU A 488 -21.68 4.03 -28.86
CA LEU A 488 -21.19 2.74 -28.37
C LEU A 488 -22.29 1.97 -27.65
N LYS A 489 -22.21 0.63 -27.67
CA LYS A 489 -23.19 -0.27 -27.04
C LYS A 489 -22.57 -1.16 -25.99
N ASP A 490 -23.37 -1.55 -25.01
CA ASP A 490 -22.95 -2.54 -24.00
C ASP A 490 -22.52 -3.85 -24.67
N GLY A 491 -21.43 -4.44 -24.20
CA GLY A 491 -20.83 -5.66 -24.77
C GLY A 491 -19.98 -5.45 -26.03
N GLN A 492 -19.92 -4.24 -26.58
CA GLN A 492 -19.12 -3.95 -27.76
C GLN A 492 -17.62 -3.94 -27.41
N GLN A 493 -16.77 -4.42 -28.34
CA GLN A 493 -15.32 -4.20 -28.22
C GLN A 493 -14.99 -2.74 -28.54
N VAL A 494 -14.24 -2.12 -27.65
CA VAL A 494 -13.79 -0.74 -27.77
C VAL A 494 -12.30 -0.64 -27.61
N ARG A 495 -11.69 0.35 -28.24
CA ARG A 495 -10.29 0.70 -28.11
C ARG A 495 -10.15 1.90 -27.19
N VAL A 496 -9.37 1.75 -26.12
CA VAL A 496 -8.98 2.83 -25.24
C VAL A 496 -7.57 3.27 -25.61
N THR A 497 -7.40 4.56 -25.88
CA THR A 497 -6.12 5.17 -26.27
C THR A 497 -5.75 6.27 -25.31
N THR A 498 -4.50 6.30 -24.86
CA THR A 498 -3.87 7.36 -24.05
C THR A 498 -2.56 7.79 -24.70
N GLN A 499 -1.86 8.76 -24.12
CA GLN A 499 -0.49 9.10 -24.55
C GLN A 499 0.51 7.93 -24.37
N ALA A 500 0.24 6.99 -23.46
CA ALA A 500 1.12 5.86 -23.19
C ALA A 500 0.97 4.71 -24.20
N GLY A 501 -0.25 4.51 -24.72
CA GLY A 501 -0.52 3.40 -25.61
C GLY A 501 -2.02 3.16 -25.84
N ARG A 502 -2.33 1.93 -26.25
CA ARG A 502 -3.72 1.52 -26.56
C ARG A 502 -3.97 0.09 -26.11
N GLU A 503 -5.19 -0.19 -25.68
CA GLU A 503 -5.69 -1.54 -25.35
C GLU A 503 -7.14 -1.68 -25.82
N GLU A 504 -7.53 -2.91 -26.14
CA GLU A 504 -8.90 -3.25 -26.55
C GLU A 504 -9.59 -4.03 -25.42
N ILE A 505 -10.86 -3.68 -25.17
CA ILE A 505 -11.61 -4.19 -24.02
C ILE A 505 -13.10 -4.16 -24.31
N GLU A 506 -13.86 -5.07 -23.71
CA GLU A 506 -15.31 -5.08 -23.77
C GLU A 506 -15.90 -3.90 -22.99
N LEU A 507 -16.86 -3.19 -23.56
CA LEU A 507 -17.56 -2.08 -22.91
C LEU A 507 -18.66 -2.59 -21.98
N GLU A 508 -18.73 -2.01 -20.78
CA GLU A 508 -19.84 -2.15 -19.83
C GLU A 508 -20.51 -0.79 -19.61
N VAL A 509 -21.73 -0.64 -20.13
CA VAL A 509 -22.51 0.58 -19.97
C VAL A 509 -23.21 0.54 -18.61
N THR A 510 -22.88 1.48 -17.71
CA THR A 510 -23.38 1.47 -16.33
C THR A 510 -23.49 2.87 -15.73
N ASP A 511 -24.58 3.16 -15.03
CA ASP A 511 -24.81 4.40 -14.27
C ASP A 511 -23.93 4.54 -13.03
N THR A 512 -23.23 3.47 -12.66
CA THR A 512 -22.24 3.51 -11.56
C THR A 512 -21.00 4.32 -11.92
N ALA A 513 -20.64 4.43 -13.21
CA ALA A 513 -19.57 5.30 -13.68
C ALA A 513 -20.00 6.79 -13.61
N HIS A 514 -19.05 7.68 -13.38
CA HIS A 514 -19.28 9.12 -13.49
C HIS A 514 -19.21 9.54 -14.97
N ARG A 515 -20.05 10.49 -15.37
CA ARG A 515 -20.01 11.04 -16.73
C ARG A 515 -18.62 11.66 -17.03
N GLY A 516 -18.11 11.40 -18.23
CA GLY A 516 -16.75 11.80 -18.64
C GLY A 516 -15.62 10.95 -18.03
N HIS A 517 -15.97 9.90 -17.28
CA HIS A 517 -15.01 9.08 -16.53
C HIS A 517 -15.21 7.60 -16.82
N VAL A 518 -14.18 6.92 -17.27
CA VAL A 518 -14.19 5.48 -17.55
C VAL A 518 -13.33 4.72 -16.56
N VAL A 519 -13.79 3.53 -16.15
CA VAL A 519 -13.09 2.69 -15.19
C VAL A 519 -12.58 1.43 -15.86
N PHE A 520 -11.27 1.29 -15.91
CA PHE A 520 -10.57 0.15 -16.51
C PHE A 520 -10.04 -0.76 -15.39
N PRO A 521 -10.39 -2.04 -15.33
CA PRO A 521 -9.98 -2.90 -14.21
C PRO A 521 -8.49 -3.25 -14.26
N HIS A 522 -7.82 -3.12 -13.13
CA HIS A 522 -6.44 -3.55 -12.95
C HIS A 522 -6.34 -5.07 -12.71
N GLY A 523 -5.21 -5.67 -13.06
CA GLY A 523 -4.91 -7.08 -12.76
C GLY A 523 -5.23 -8.06 -13.89
N PHE A 524 -5.57 -7.56 -15.07
CA PHE A 524 -5.85 -8.35 -16.28
C PHE A 524 -4.73 -8.22 -17.33
N GLY A 525 -4.93 -8.86 -18.49
CA GLY A 525 -3.92 -8.96 -19.54
C GLY A 525 -2.85 -10.02 -19.23
N LEU A 526 -3.21 -11.03 -18.42
CA LEU A 526 -2.36 -12.14 -18.01
C LEU A 526 -2.34 -13.24 -19.06
N VAL A 527 -1.22 -13.95 -19.17
CA VAL A 527 -1.07 -15.09 -20.07
C VAL A 527 -1.37 -16.40 -19.32
N TYR A 528 -2.25 -17.23 -19.87
CA TYR A 528 -2.55 -18.56 -19.39
C TYR A 528 -2.53 -19.54 -20.58
N ASN A 529 -1.75 -20.61 -20.48
CA ASN A 529 -1.56 -21.57 -21.56
C ASN A 529 -1.19 -20.91 -22.91
N GLY A 530 -0.31 -19.89 -22.88
CA GLY A 530 0.14 -19.16 -24.06
C GLY A 530 -0.84 -18.13 -24.63
N ILE A 531 -2.02 -17.98 -24.06
CA ILE A 531 -3.06 -17.05 -24.51
C ILE A 531 -3.21 -15.89 -23.52
N LYS A 532 -3.19 -14.65 -24.03
CA LYS A 532 -3.45 -13.45 -23.22
C LYS A 532 -4.97 -13.30 -22.99
N TYR A 533 -5.38 -13.18 -21.74
CA TYR A 533 -6.76 -12.95 -21.33
C TYR A 533 -6.97 -11.54 -20.76
N GLY A 534 -7.95 -10.83 -21.31
CA GLY A 534 -8.26 -9.46 -20.92
C GLY A 534 -7.20 -8.45 -21.38
N ALA A 535 -7.34 -7.22 -20.91
CA ALA A 535 -6.52 -6.09 -21.29
C ALA A 535 -5.68 -5.58 -20.12
N ASN A 536 -4.48 -5.03 -20.40
CA ASN A 536 -3.55 -4.55 -19.38
C ASN A 536 -3.60 -3.02 -19.27
N VAL A 537 -4.25 -2.51 -18.24
CA VAL A 537 -4.39 -1.07 -17.99
C VAL A 537 -3.03 -0.36 -17.85
N ASN A 538 -1.98 -1.05 -17.42
CA ASN A 538 -0.65 -0.45 -17.25
C ASN A 538 0.09 -0.16 -18.57
N ARG A 539 -0.43 -0.62 -19.71
CA ARG A 539 -0.01 -0.14 -21.04
C ARG A 539 -0.60 1.23 -21.39
N LEU A 540 -1.61 1.68 -20.64
CA LEU A 540 -2.27 2.97 -20.81
C LEU A 540 -1.75 4.04 -19.83
N THR A 541 -0.77 3.70 -18.98
CA THR A 541 -0.18 4.58 -17.97
C THR A 541 1.31 4.78 -18.22
N LYS A 542 1.88 5.86 -17.69
CA LYS A 542 3.32 6.15 -17.77
C LYS A 542 3.96 6.14 -16.40
N ASN A 543 5.18 5.57 -16.29
CA ASN A 543 5.97 5.60 -15.07
C ASN A 543 6.36 7.03 -14.66
N THR A 544 6.48 7.95 -15.63
CA THR A 544 6.76 9.38 -15.39
C THR A 544 5.54 10.20 -14.97
N HIS A 545 4.32 9.65 -15.11
CA HIS A 545 3.09 10.26 -14.60
C HIS A 545 2.94 9.95 -13.11
N ARG A 546 3.67 10.68 -12.30
CA ARG A 546 3.82 10.50 -10.86
C ARG A 546 3.97 11.85 -10.14
N ASP A 547 3.74 11.86 -8.81
CA ASP A 547 4.04 13.03 -7.99
C ASP A 547 5.55 13.16 -7.70
N GLN A 548 5.94 14.20 -6.96
CA GLN A 548 7.34 14.49 -6.60
C GLN A 548 7.99 13.41 -5.71
N PHE A 549 7.21 12.51 -5.12
CA PHE A 549 7.68 11.39 -4.30
C PHE A 549 7.64 10.05 -5.04
N GLY A 550 7.31 10.05 -6.33
CA GLY A 550 7.25 8.86 -7.17
C GLY A 550 5.94 8.09 -7.10
N THR A 551 4.89 8.63 -6.49
CA THR A 551 3.58 7.98 -6.44
C THR A 551 2.91 7.99 -7.82
N PRO A 552 2.50 6.85 -8.40
CA PRO A 552 1.88 6.81 -9.71
C PRO A 552 0.45 7.37 -9.69
N LEU A 553 0.10 8.21 -10.68
CA LEU A 553 -1.19 8.90 -10.77
C LEU A 553 -2.19 8.16 -11.68
N HIS A 554 -2.35 6.86 -11.50
CA HIS A 554 -3.16 5.97 -12.35
C HIS A 554 -4.67 6.22 -12.29
N ARG A 555 -5.12 7.08 -11.37
CA ARG A 555 -6.54 7.39 -11.21
C ARG A 555 -6.94 8.65 -11.97
N TYR A 556 -6.02 9.25 -12.71
CA TYR A 556 -6.25 10.45 -13.50
C TYR A 556 -5.44 10.42 -14.80
N VAL A 557 -5.94 9.70 -15.80
CA VAL A 557 -5.26 9.54 -17.10
C VAL A 557 -6.18 9.95 -18.23
N PRO A 558 -5.91 11.05 -18.97
CA PRO A 558 -6.70 11.44 -20.13
C PRO A 558 -6.72 10.34 -21.21
N CYS A 559 -7.89 10.02 -21.75
CA CYS A 559 -8.04 8.96 -22.73
C CYS A 559 -9.12 9.26 -23.78
N ARG A 560 -9.09 8.49 -24.87
CA ARG A 560 -10.13 8.40 -25.89
C ARG A 560 -10.65 6.97 -25.97
N VAL A 561 -11.95 6.82 -26.19
CA VAL A 561 -12.60 5.52 -26.39
C VAL A 561 -13.33 5.54 -27.73
N GLU A 562 -13.12 4.53 -28.55
CA GLU A 562 -13.69 4.39 -29.89
C GLU A 562 -14.07 2.93 -30.18
N ALA A 563 -14.98 2.70 -31.11
CA ALA A 563 -15.30 1.35 -31.58
C ALA A 563 -14.07 0.70 -32.26
N VAL A 564 -13.95 -0.63 -32.15
CA VAL A 564 -12.94 -1.43 -32.87
C VAL A 564 -13.51 -1.85 -34.21
#